data_3bb9f136a61b656547f0fccb29b16c6b
#
_entry.id   3bb9f136a61b656547f0fccb29b16c6b
#
_cell.length_a   1.000
_cell.length_b   1.000
_cell.length_c   1.000
_cell.angle_alpha   90.00
_cell.angle_beta   90.00
_cell.angle_gamma   90.00
#
_symmetry.space_group_name_H-M   'P 1'
#
loop_
_entity.id
_entity.type
_entity.pdbx_description
1 polymer ?
#
loop_
_entity_poly.entity_id
_entity_poly.type
_entity_poly.pdbx_seq_one_letter_code
_entity_poly.pdbx_strand_id
1 'polypeptide(L)'
;MKSLEKEVIIRSKAVLKGTLSIPEFRTEKGPAILIIPGSGKIDRNGKVNEKLDLKLYRQIAEFLTSIGFINLRYDKRGVAESEGNYLTTGLWDLVDDAQAAVHYLKSLPEVDTDKVIVLGHSEGCSIGTAVAAREDLGGLILLSGAVERLSEALKRQRDIATQDILNAKGFQGFLLRLLGTHKKVEKQAQKFIDKVQNSTSDVMKVNFVKTNAKWMREHFSYNVREDLAKVTCPVLAITGARDIQANPEVLKDLPKYVKGEAHFCVIENMGHSCKMVTQTSTMFTVKKDIAAEGSLTVHPELVLQLETWLRSHYVNNSSEQKVIL
;
A
#
# COMPACT_ATOMS: atom_id res chain seq x y z
N MET A 1 -15.39 -12.45 16.03
CA MET A 1 -15.32 -11.76 17.32
C MET A 1 -15.94 -10.38 17.17
N LYS A 2 -16.62 -9.86 18.20
CA LYS A 2 -17.00 -8.44 18.21
C LYS A 2 -15.74 -7.61 18.40
N SER A 3 -15.71 -6.43 17.83
CA SER A 3 -14.58 -5.50 17.90
C SER A 3 -15.02 -4.18 18.51
N LEU A 4 -14.14 -3.57 19.30
CA LEU A 4 -14.28 -2.20 19.75
C LEU A 4 -13.50 -1.30 18.80
N GLU A 5 -14.19 -0.44 18.03
CA GLU A 5 -13.58 0.62 17.25
C GLU A 5 -13.57 1.94 18.02
N LYS A 6 -12.44 2.62 18.04
CA LYS A 6 -12.24 3.93 18.65
C LYS A 6 -11.63 4.89 17.64
N GLU A 7 -12.20 6.08 17.51
CA GLU A 7 -11.55 7.19 16.83
C GLU A 7 -10.37 7.69 17.66
N VAL A 8 -9.22 7.87 17.01
CA VAL A 8 -7.98 8.27 17.67
C VAL A 8 -7.30 9.43 16.97
N ILE A 9 -6.48 10.15 17.72
CA ILE A 9 -5.67 11.26 17.23
C ILE A 9 -4.20 10.86 17.34
N ILE A 10 -3.49 10.87 16.20
CA ILE A 10 -2.06 10.62 16.13
C ILE A 10 -1.37 11.97 15.92
N ARG A 11 -0.43 12.30 16.81
CA ARG A 11 0.32 13.55 16.77
C ARG A 11 1.65 13.34 16.07
N SER A 12 1.76 13.88 14.86
CA SER A 12 2.97 14.01 14.07
C SER A 12 3.26 15.52 13.88
N LYS A 13 3.97 15.90 12.83
CA LYS A 13 4.04 17.32 12.38
C LYS A 13 2.68 17.86 11.92
N ALA A 14 1.71 16.98 11.70
CA ALA A 14 0.30 17.26 11.50
C ALA A 14 -0.53 16.43 12.49
N VAL A 15 -1.79 16.82 12.72
CA VAL A 15 -2.74 16.03 13.49
C VAL A 15 -3.44 15.06 12.55
N LEU A 16 -3.24 13.77 12.77
CA LEU A 16 -3.85 12.73 11.96
C LEU A 16 -5.01 12.09 12.70
N LYS A 17 -6.05 11.75 11.94
CA LYS A 17 -7.21 11.00 12.43
C LYS A 17 -7.09 9.55 12.04
N GLY A 18 -7.42 8.67 12.96
CA GLY A 18 -7.35 7.24 12.76
C GLY A 18 -8.47 6.49 13.45
N THR A 19 -8.62 5.23 13.11
CA THR A 19 -9.52 4.29 13.77
C THR A 19 -8.68 3.14 14.31
N LEU A 20 -8.73 2.95 15.63
CA LEU A 20 -8.12 1.84 16.35
C LEU A 20 -9.18 0.77 16.56
N SER A 21 -8.91 -0.46 16.09
CA SER A 21 -9.77 -1.61 16.30
C SER A 21 -9.11 -2.59 17.27
N ILE A 22 -9.81 -2.93 18.36
CA ILE A 22 -9.33 -3.82 19.42
C ILE A 22 -10.28 -5.03 19.49
N PRO A 23 -9.76 -6.29 19.46
CA PRO A 23 -10.57 -7.47 19.70
C PRO A 23 -11.21 -7.45 21.10
N GLU A 24 -12.52 -7.74 21.23
CA GLU A 24 -13.15 -7.94 22.52
C GLU A 24 -12.53 -9.18 23.21
N PHE A 25 -12.46 -9.17 24.53
CA PHE A 25 -11.97 -10.28 25.38
C PHE A 25 -10.46 -10.52 25.38
N ARG A 26 -9.67 -9.46 25.19
CA ARG A 26 -8.22 -9.57 25.37
C ARG A 26 -7.83 -9.28 26.81
N THR A 27 -7.13 -10.24 27.45
CA THR A 27 -6.64 -10.12 28.84
C THR A 27 -5.14 -9.82 28.92
N GLU A 28 -4.41 -9.99 27.81
CA GLU A 28 -2.95 -9.82 27.73
C GLU A 28 -2.57 -8.87 26.60
N LYS A 29 -1.34 -8.32 26.66
CA LYS A 29 -0.76 -7.56 25.55
C LYS A 29 -0.67 -8.43 24.31
N GLY A 30 -0.87 -7.83 23.15
CA GLY A 30 -0.84 -8.58 21.94
C GLY A 30 -0.32 -7.86 20.71
N PRO A 31 -0.19 -8.59 19.57
CA PRO A 31 0.30 -8.02 18.33
C PRO A 31 -0.64 -6.93 17.82
N ALA A 32 -0.03 -5.90 17.23
CA ALA A 32 -0.74 -4.77 16.63
C ALA A 32 -0.25 -4.51 15.21
N ILE A 33 -1.16 -4.10 14.32
CA ILE A 33 -0.87 -3.87 12.90
C ILE A 33 -1.23 -2.43 12.54
N LEU A 34 -0.26 -1.67 12.03
CA LEU A 34 -0.51 -0.39 11.37
C LEU A 34 -0.81 -0.64 9.89
N ILE A 35 -1.95 -0.17 9.39
CA ILE A 35 -2.32 -0.24 7.98
C ILE A 35 -2.01 1.11 7.31
N ILE A 36 -1.11 1.10 6.31
CA ILE A 36 -0.70 2.27 5.54
C ILE A 36 -1.33 2.20 4.16
N PRO A 37 -2.21 3.17 3.79
CA PRO A 37 -2.91 3.15 2.52
C PRO A 37 -2.01 3.49 1.33
N GLY A 38 -2.48 3.17 0.12
CA GLY A 38 -1.87 3.50 -1.17
C GLY A 38 -1.89 4.99 -1.50
N SER A 39 -1.40 5.32 -2.70
CA SER A 39 -1.29 6.71 -3.18
C SER A 39 -2.65 7.38 -3.41
N GLY A 40 -2.63 8.71 -3.49
CA GLY A 40 -3.84 9.50 -3.74
C GLY A 40 -4.58 9.93 -2.46
N LYS A 41 -5.73 10.59 -2.69
CA LYS A 41 -6.63 11.03 -1.61
C LYS A 41 -7.57 9.91 -1.22
N ILE A 42 -7.02 8.82 -0.71
CA ILE A 42 -7.77 7.67 -0.22
C ILE A 42 -7.80 7.71 1.31
N ASP A 43 -8.99 7.58 1.89
CA ASP A 43 -9.18 7.59 3.33
C ASP A 43 -8.75 6.28 3.99
N ARG A 44 -8.76 6.25 5.31
CA ARG A 44 -8.39 5.09 6.15
C ARG A 44 -9.25 3.85 5.95
N ASN A 45 -10.38 3.94 5.25
CA ASN A 45 -11.27 2.83 4.93
C ASN A 45 -11.10 2.30 3.50
N GLY A 46 -10.44 3.07 2.62
CA GLY A 46 -10.26 2.73 1.21
C GLY A 46 -11.20 3.47 0.27
N LYS A 47 -11.82 4.57 0.72
CA LYS A 47 -12.71 5.41 -0.09
C LYS A 47 -11.94 6.61 -0.65
N VAL A 48 -12.13 6.88 -1.95
CA VAL A 48 -11.63 8.08 -2.63
C VAL A 48 -12.75 9.10 -2.80
N ASN A 49 -13.93 8.66 -3.17
CA ASN A 49 -15.14 9.44 -3.35
C ASN A 49 -16.36 8.51 -3.47
N GLU A 50 -17.56 9.07 -3.68
CA GLU A 50 -18.81 8.27 -3.76
C GLU A 50 -18.84 7.24 -4.91
N LYS A 51 -18.03 7.42 -5.96
CA LYS A 51 -17.94 6.51 -7.11
C LYS A 51 -16.81 5.49 -6.99
N LEU A 52 -15.90 5.70 -6.05
CA LEU A 52 -14.73 4.85 -5.83
C LEU A 52 -14.54 4.63 -4.33
N ASP A 53 -15.19 3.60 -3.82
CA ASP A 53 -15.10 3.12 -2.45
C ASP A 53 -14.77 1.62 -2.46
N LEU A 54 -13.48 1.32 -2.32
CA LEU A 54 -12.96 -0.05 -2.33
C LEU A 54 -13.17 -0.78 -1.01
N LYS A 55 -13.35 -0.06 0.08
CA LYS A 55 -13.46 -0.60 1.46
C LYS A 55 -12.28 -1.52 1.84
N LEU A 56 -11.17 -1.46 1.11
CA LEU A 56 -10.06 -2.40 1.21
C LEU A 56 -9.48 -2.43 2.62
N TYR A 57 -9.12 -1.27 3.15
CA TYR A 57 -8.45 -1.19 4.45
C TYR A 57 -9.39 -1.48 5.60
N ARG A 58 -10.68 -1.15 5.45
CA ARG A 58 -11.72 -1.53 6.40
C ARG A 58 -11.89 -3.05 6.44
N GLN A 59 -12.00 -3.72 5.29
CA GLN A 59 -12.15 -5.18 5.23
C GLN A 59 -10.92 -5.90 5.78
N ILE A 60 -9.71 -5.40 5.50
CA ILE A 60 -8.48 -5.93 6.09
C ILE A 60 -8.50 -5.75 7.63
N ALA A 61 -8.87 -4.57 8.12
CA ALA A 61 -8.95 -4.30 9.55
C ALA A 61 -9.97 -5.20 10.27
N GLU A 62 -11.16 -5.37 9.70
CA GLU A 62 -12.20 -6.28 10.20
C GLU A 62 -11.69 -7.73 10.27
N PHE A 63 -11.01 -8.19 9.21
CA PHE A 63 -10.38 -9.51 9.19
C PHE A 63 -9.31 -9.64 10.28
N LEU A 64 -8.36 -8.72 10.39
CA LEU A 64 -7.29 -8.76 11.37
C LEU A 64 -7.83 -8.78 12.81
N THR A 65 -8.87 -7.98 13.08
CA THR A 65 -9.53 -7.99 14.40
C THR A 65 -10.20 -9.34 14.67
N SER A 66 -10.81 -9.97 13.65
CA SER A 66 -11.48 -11.26 13.78
C SER A 66 -10.53 -12.41 14.18
N ILE A 67 -9.27 -12.29 13.79
CA ILE A 67 -8.21 -13.26 14.13
C ILE A 67 -7.37 -12.86 15.36
N GLY A 68 -7.78 -11.80 16.08
CA GLY A 68 -7.22 -11.42 17.37
C GLY A 68 -6.13 -10.36 17.34
N PHE A 69 -5.93 -9.63 16.22
CA PHE A 69 -4.92 -8.57 16.11
C PHE A 69 -5.56 -7.19 16.37
N ILE A 70 -4.89 -6.38 17.20
CA ILE A 70 -5.15 -4.95 17.28
C ILE A 70 -4.72 -4.33 15.95
N ASN A 71 -5.49 -3.38 15.42
CA ASN A 71 -5.05 -2.67 14.23
C ASN A 71 -5.42 -1.20 14.26
N LEU A 72 -4.58 -0.40 13.60
CA LEU A 72 -4.73 1.03 13.42
C LEU A 72 -4.70 1.35 11.93
N ARG A 73 -5.70 2.05 11.45
CA ARG A 73 -5.75 2.66 10.13
C ARG A 73 -5.96 4.16 10.28
N TYR A 74 -5.30 4.97 9.46
CA TYR A 74 -5.35 6.43 9.58
C TYR A 74 -5.48 7.12 8.22
N ASP A 75 -6.04 8.31 8.23
CA ASP A 75 -6.06 9.19 7.08
C ASP A 75 -4.69 9.84 6.92
N LYS A 76 -4.09 9.75 5.74
CA LYS A 76 -2.82 10.41 5.46
C LYS A 76 -2.95 11.94 5.58
N ARG A 77 -1.86 12.62 5.82
CA ARG A 77 -1.78 14.08 5.91
C ARG A 77 -2.48 14.77 4.73
N GLY A 78 -3.40 15.69 5.01
CA GLY A 78 -4.19 16.41 4.01
C GLY A 78 -5.23 15.58 3.27
N VAL A 79 -5.63 14.44 3.85
CA VAL A 79 -6.68 13.54 3.32
C VAL A 79 -7.77 13.38 4.37
N ALA A 80 -9.02 13.33 3.93
CA ALA A 80 -10.22 13.15 4.74
C ALA A 80 -10.23 14.04 5.99
N GLU A 81 -10.12 13.46 7.20
CA GLU A 81 -10.22 14.20 8.46
C GLU A 81 -8.86 14.62 9.04
N SER A 82 -7.73 14.20 8.42
CA SER A 82 -6.39 14.57 8.86
C SER A 82 -6.00 15.97 8.39
N GLU A 83 -5.33 16.71 9.27
CA GLU A 83 -4.78 18.02 8.94
C GLU A 83 -3.66 17.97 7.91
N GLY A 84 -3.28 19.15 7.41
CA GLY A 84 -2.19 19.34 6.47
C GLY A 84 -2.64 19.63 5.04
N ASN A 85 -1.71 19.57 4.11
CA ASN A 85 -1.96 19.87 2.70
C ASN A 85 -1.40 18.77 1.80
N TYR A 86 -2.29 18.01 1.18
CA TYR A 86 -1.94 16.92 0.27
C TYR A 86 -0.96 17.35 -0.86
N LEU A 87 -1.08 18.58 -1.36
CA LEU A 87 -0.24 19.07 -2.48
C LEU A 87 1.20 19.40 -2.07
N THR A 88 1.49 19.55 -0.79
CA THR A 88 2.83 19.86 -0.26
C THR A 88 3.42 18.73 0.59
N THR A 89 2.70 17.62 0.71
CA THR A 89 3.14 16.44 1.47
C THR A 89 4.05 15.55 0.62
N GLY A 90 5.28 15.33 1.04
CA GLY A 90 6.24 14.43 0.39
C GLY A 90 6.26 13.03 0.99
N LEU A 91 7.10 12.14 0.44
CA LEU A 91 7.33 10.79 0.96
C LEU A 91 7.78 10.83 2.42
N TRP A 92 8.75 11.69 2.74
CA TRP A 92 9.32 11.74 4.07
C TRP A 92 8.35 12.29 5.12
N ASP A 93 7.44 13.18 4.72
CA ASP A 93 6.33 13.60 5.60
C ASP A 93 5.40 12.42 5.92
N LEU A 94 5.13 11.54 4.92
CA LEU A 94 4.31 10.35 5.11
C LEU A 94 5.02 9.27 5.95
N VAL A 95 6.34 9.16 5.84
CA VAL A 95 7.17 8.29 6.69
C VAL A 95 7.15 8.78 8.14
N ASP A 96 7.36 10.08 8.39
CA ASP A 96 7.27 10.67 9.73
C ASP A 96 5.89 10.42 10.36
N ASP A 97 4.82 10.53 9.57
CA ASP A 97 3.45 10.27 10.03
C ASP A 97 3.22 8.80 10.39
N ALA A 98 3.75 7.88 9.59
CA ALA A 98 3.65 6.45 9.84
C ALA A 98 4.50 6.04 11.06
N GLN A 99 5.68 6.64 11.28
CA GLN A 99 6.47 6.44 12.51
C GLN A 99 5.71 6.92 13.74
N ALA A 100 5.08 8.11 13.67
CA ALA A 100 4.23 8.59 14.76
C ALA A 100 3.06 7.62 15.06
N ALA A 101 2.48 6.99 14.03
CA ALA A 101 1.43 5.99 14.21
C ALA A 101 1.97 4.69 14.84
N VAL A 102 3.18 4.24 14.48
CA VAL A 102 3.87 3.13 15.16
C VAL A 102 4.11 3.45 16.64
N HIS A 103 4.65 4.63 16.93
CA HIS A 103 4.87 5.06 18.31
C HIS A 103 3.57 5.16 19.11
N TYR A 104 2.49 5.62 18.48
CA TYR A 104 1.16 5.62 19.09
C TYR A 104 0.72 4.19 19.45
N LEU A 105 0.85 3.22 18.55
CA LEU A 105 0.54 1.81 18.85
C LEU A 105 1.40 1.28 20.00
N LYS A 106 2.72 1.52 19.97
CA LYS A 106 3.65 1.08 21.03
C LYS A 106 3.34 1.71 22.39
N SER A 107 2.65 2.85 22.45
CA SER A 107 2.25 3.51 23.69
C SER A 107 1.00 2.93 24.35
N LEU A 108 0.25 2.08 23.64
CA LEU A 108 -0.98 1.51 24.16
C LEU A 108 -0.69 0.35 25.14
N PRO A 109 -1.36 0.32 26.30
CA PRO A 109 -1.13 -0.73 27.30
C PRO A 109 -1.50 -2.14 26.81
N GLU A 110 -2.39 -2.25 25.84
CA GLU A 110 -2.85 -3.51 25.24
C GLU A 110 -1.88 -4.07 24.20
N VAL A 111 -0.87 -3.30 23.77
CA VAL A 111 0.03 -3.66 22.67
C VAL A 111 1.33 -4.27 23.22
N ASP A 112 1.73 -5.40 22.65
CA ASP A 112 3.06 -5.97 22.76
C ASP A 112 4.00 -5.20 21.82
N THR A 113 4.89 -4.41 22.37
CA THR A 113 5.77 -3.49 21.62
C THR A 113 6.70 -4.20 20.65
N ASP A 114 7.06 -5.46 20.92
CA ASP A 114 7.94 -6.28 20.08
C ASP A 114 7.15 -6.93 18.91
N LYS A 115 5.81 -6.86 18.95
CA LYS A 115 4.92 -7.42 17.94
C LYS A 115 4.11 -6.36 17.20
N VAL A 116 4.69 -5.19 16.99
CA VAL A 116 4.09 -4.17 16.13
C VAL A 116 4.50 -4.40 14.68
N ILE A 117 3.51 -4.63 13.83
CA ILE A 117 3.66 -4.98 12.43
C ILE A 117 3.19 -3.79 11.58
N VAL A 118 3.87 -3.53 10.49
CA VAL A 118 3.41 -2.56 9.48
C VAL A 118 2.89 -3.31 8.25
N LEU A 119 1.67 -2.98 7.82
CA LEU A 119 1.07 -3.45 6.58
C LEU A 119 0.92 -2.26 5.63
N GLY A 120 1.67 -2.25 4.54
CA GLY A 120 1.58 -1.25 3.48
C GLY A 120 0.92 -1.81 2.22
N HIS A 121 0.06 -1.01 1.58
CA HIS A 121 -0.53 -1.31 0.28
C HIS A 121 -0.07 -0.30 -0.77
N SER A 122 0.39 -0.77 -1.94
CA SER A 122 0.82 0.09 -3.05
C SER A 122 1.91 1.09 -2.60
N GLU A 123 1.69 2.41 -2.63
CA GLU A 123 2.60 3.42 -2.04
C GLU A 123 2.94 3.12 -0.58
N GLY A 124 1.96 2.59 0.17
CA GLY A 124 2.17 2.19 1.56
C GLY A 124 3.29 1.16 1.75
N CYS A 125 3.63 0.38 0.72
CA CYS A 125 4.79 -0.51 0.74
C CYS A 125 6.11 0.27 0.84
N SER A 126 6.26 1.34 0.06
CA SER A 126 7.44 2.22 0.13
C SER A 126 7.55 2.91 1.48
N ILE A 127 6.44 3.43 1.99
CA ILE A 127 6.38 4.08 3.30
C ILE A 127 6.69 3.06 4.40
N GLY A 128 6.02 1.89 4.39
CA GLY A 128 6.22 0.83 5.38
C GLY A 128 7.65 0.28 5.39
N THR A 129 8.28 0.13 4.23
CA THR A 129 9.68 -0.26 4.12
C THR A 129 10.61 0.81 4.72
N ALA A 130 10.34 2.10 4.42
CA ALA A 130 11.13 3.19 4.99
C ALA A 130 10.98 3.27 6.52
N VAL A 131 9.81 2.99 7.07
CA VAL A 131 9.57 2.87 8.52
C VAL A 131 10.33 1.69 9.09
N ALA A 132 10.20 0.49 8.50
CA ALA A 132 10.87 -0.73 8.98
C ALA A 132 12.40 -0.65 8.94
N ALA A 133 12.96 0.19 8.08
CA ALA A 133 14.40 0.45 8.05
C ALA A 133 14.89 1.39 9.16
N ARG A 134 13.97 2.03 9.91
CA ARG A 134 14.26 3.08 10.94
C ARG A 134 13.67 2.76 12.31
N GLU A 135 12.74 1.81 12.39
CA GLU A 135 12.04 1.41 13.60
C GLU A 135 12.19 -0.09 13.84
N ASP A 136 12.34 -0.48 15.09
CA ASP A 136 12.25 -1.89 15.49
C ASP A 136 10.78 -2.34 15.38
N LEU A 137 10.51 -3.17 14.40
CA LEU A 137 9.19 -3.73 14.13
C LEU A 137 9.18 -5.25 14.36
N GLY A 138 8.04 -5.76 14.77
CA GLY A 138 7.78 -7.20 14.83
C GLY A 138 7.67 -7.84 13.44
N GLY A 139 7.22 -7.09 12.41
CA GLY A 139 7.08 -7.59 11.04
C GLY A 139 6.68 -6.54 10.02
N LEU A 140 6.80 -6.88 8.75
CA LEU A 140 6.45 -6.03 7.61
C LEU A 140 5.64 -6.82 6.58
N ILE A 141 4.45 -6.32 6.22
CA ILE A 141 3.59 -6.88 5.18
C ILE A 141 3.46 -5.88 4.03
N LEU A 142 3.75 -6.33 2.82
CA LEU A 142 3.80 -5.50 1.61
C LEU A 142 2.80 -6.03 0.57
N LEU A 143 1.71 -5.31 0.36
CA LEU A 143 0.65 -5.69 -0.58
C LEU A 143 0.71 -4.85 -1.85
N SER A 144 0.84 -5.49 -3.01
CA SER A 144 0.78 -4.84 -4.35
C SER A 144 1.72 -3.64 -4.52
N GLY A 145 3.01 -3.79 -4.11
CA GLY A 145 3.97 -2.67 -4.24
C GLY A 145 5.37 -2.93 -3.70
N ALA A 146 5.70 -4.19 -3.35
CA ALA A 146 7.01 -4.54 -2.79
C ALA A 146 8.12 -4.47 -3.86
N VAL A 147 9.34 -4.11 -3.41
CA VAL A 147 10.61 -4.20 -4.15
C VAL A 147 10.76 -3.23 -5.34
N GLU A 148 9.69 -2.90 -6.05
CA GLU A 148 9.72 -2.05 -7.24
C GLU A 148 9.87 -0.57 -6.88
N ARG A 149 10.79 0.15 -7.52
CA ARG A 149 10.90 1.62 -7.39
C ARG A 149 9.76 2.29 -8.17
N LEU A 150 9.27 3.44 -7.70
CA LEU A 150 8.22 4.17 -8.41
C LEU A 150 8.61 4.50 -9.86
N SER A 151 9.87 4.86 -10.12
CA SER A 151 10.36 5.15 -11.47
C SER A 151 10.27 3.94 -12.40
N GLU A 152 10.53 2.74 -11.89
CA GLU A 152 10.42 1.47 -12.63
C GLU A 152 8.95 1.12 -12.89
N ALA A 153 8.11 1.22 -11.88
CA ALA A 153 6.67 0.99 -11.99
C ALA A 153 6.02 1.90 -13.02
N LEU A 154 6.31 3.20 -12.99
CA LEU A 154 5.77 4.16 -13.94
C LEU A 154 6.30 3.93 -15.37
N LYS A 155 7.57 3.52 -15.52
CA LYS A 155 8.10 3.14 -16.84
C LYS A 155 7.34 1.93 -17.38
N ARG A 156 7.22 0.86 -16.60
CA ARG A 156 6.50 -0.36 -16.98
C ARG A 156 5.04 -0.06 -17.35
N GLN A 157 4.34 0.76 -16.56
CA GLN A 157 2.96 1.18 -16.87
C GLN A 157 2.87 1.95 -18.19
N ARG A 158 3.85 2.79 -18.53
CA ARG A 158 3.92 3.47 -19.84
C ARG A 158 4.18 2.50 -20.98
N ASP A 159 5.02 1.49 -20.75
CA ASP A 159 5.29 0.42 -21.73
C ASP A 159 3.99 -0.37 -22.00
N ILE A 160 3.24 -0.75 -20.95
CA ILE A 160 1.92 -1.39 -21.07
C ILE A 160 0.94 -0.47 -21.85
N ALA A 161 0.85 0.81 -21.48
CA ALA A 161 -0.02 1.75 -22.19
C ALA A 161 0.34 1.88 -23.68
N THR A 162 1.62 1.84 -24.00
CA THR A 162 2.11 1.86 -25.38
C THR A 162 1.66 0.61 -26.14
N GLN A 163 1.78 -0.57 -25.52
CA GLN A 163 1.30 -1.82 -26.11
C GLN A 163 -0.22 -1.83 -26.27
N ASP A 164 -0.96 -1.34 -25.28
CA ASP A 164 -2.42 -1.20 -25.37
C ASP A 164 -2.82 -0.32 -26.57
N ILE A 165 -2.13 0.80 -26.81
CA ILE A 165 -2.36 1.68 -27.98
C ILE A 165 -2.08 0.93 -29.28
N LEU A 166 -0.97 0.19 -29.35
CA LEU A 166 -0.58 -0.56 -30.55
C LEU A 166 -1.58 -1.68 -30.87
N ASN A 167 -2.11 -2.34 -29.84
CA ASN A 167 -3.03 -3.47 -29.95
C ASN A 167 -4.52 -3.06 -30.02
N ALA A 168 -4.83 -1.76 -29.79
CA ALA A 168 -6.20 -1.26 -29.81
C ALA A 168 -6.87 -1.50 -31.17
N LYS A 169 -8.06 -2.13 -31.16
CA LYS A 169 -8.85 -2.46 -32.35
C LYS A 169 -9.77 -1.31 -32.76
N GLY A 170 -10.30 -1.38 -33.99
CA GLY A 170 -11.29 -0.44 -34.51
C GLY A 170 -10.71 0.94 -34.87
N PHE A 171 -11.60 1.88 -35.19
CA PHE A 171 -11.26 3.22 -35.68
C PHE A 171 -10.47 4.03 -34.64
N GLN A 172 -10.80 3.91 -33.37
CA GLN A 172 -10.08 4.60 -32.30
C GLN A 172 -8.60 4.16 -32.20
N GLY A 173 -8.33 2.84 -32.28
CA GLY A 173 -6.97 2.33 -32.31
C GLY A 173 -6.20 2.78 -33.54
N PHE A 174 -6.84 2.78 -34.71
CA PHE A 174 -6.27 3.31 -35.94
C PHE A 174 -5.88 4.79 -35.81
N LEU A 175 -6.77 5.63 -35.27
CA LEU A 175 -6.50 7.05 -35.07
C LEU A 175 -5.36 7.31 -34.08
N LEU A 176 -5.29 6.60 -32.96
CA LEU A 176 -4.21 6.71 -31.98
C LEU A 176 -2.84 6.39 -32.59
N ARG A 177 -2.77 5.35 -33.42
CA ARG A 177 -1.54 4.99 -34.15
C ARG A 177 -1.17 6.00 -35.21
N LEU A 178 -2.15 6.49 -35.99
CA LEU A 178 -1.94 7.51 -37.03
C LEU A 178 -1.37 8.81 -36.43
N LEU A 179 -1.88 9.24 -35.28
CA LEU A 179 -1.38 10.43 -34.56
C LEU A 179 -0.02 10.20 -33.88
N GLY A 180 0.54 9.00 -33.94
CA GLY A 180 1.81 8.65 -33.34
C GLY A 180 1.82 8.82 -31.82
N THR A 181 0.67 8.64 -31.15
CA THR A 181 0.50 8.85 -29.72
C THR A 181 1.52 8.02 -28.93
N HIS A 182 1.72 6.75 -29.29
CA HIS A 182 2.69 5.84 -28.66
C HIS A 182 4.14 6.35 -28.71
N LYS A 183 4.53 7.09 -29.78
CA LYS A 183 5.88 7.66 -29.93
C LYS A 183 6.11 8.90 -29.06
N LYS A 184 5.02 9.56 -28.66
CA LYS A 184 5.08 10.80 -27.87
C LYS A 184 5.07 10.55 -26.36
N VAL A 185 4.53 9.40 -25.92
CA VAL A 185 4.33 9.07 -24.50
C VAL A 185 5.66 9.16 -23.73
N GLU A 186 6.70 8.45 -24.18
CA GLU A 186 7.98 8.43 -23.47
C GLU A 186 8.67 9.80 -23.45
N LYS A 187 8.68 10.49 -24.57
CA LYS A 187 9.27 11.84 -24.66
C LYS A 187 8.56 12.86 -23.75
N GLN A 188 7.23 12.77 -23.64
CA GLN A 188 6.46 13.65 -22.75
C GLN A 188 6.67 13.28 -21.28
N ALA A 189 6.74 11.98 -20.98
CA ALA A 189 7.03 11.50 -19.65
C ALA A 189 8.42 11.94 -19.17
N GLN A 190 9.46 11.79 -20.02
CA GLN A 190 10.81 12.21 -19.67
C GLN A 190 10.87 13.73 -19.41
N LYS A 191 10.29 14.56 -20.29
CA LYS A 191 10.21 16.00 -20.07
C LYS A 191 9.49 16.36 -18.75
N PHE A 192 8.46 15.61 -18.40
CA PHE A 192 7.75 15.81 -17.16
C PHE A 192 8.61 15.44 -15.95
N ILE A 193 9.28 14.27 -15.99
CA ILE A 193 10.21 13.83 -14.95
C ILE A 193 11.34 14.85 -14.75
N ASP A 194 11.99 15.29 -15.83
CA ASP A 194 13.05 16.29 -15.77
C ASP A 194 12.57 17.59 -15.13
N LYS A 195 11.36 18.03 -15.50
CA LYS A 195 10.76 19.24 -14.93
C LYS A 195 10.49 19.08 -13.43
N VAL A 196 10.02 17.92 -13.00
CA VAL A 196 9.78 17.61 -11.58
C VAL A 196 11.09 17.57 -10.81
N GLN A 197 12.09 16.85 -11.31
CA GLN A 197 13.37 16.68 -10.63
C GLN A 197 14.15 17.99 -10.48
N ASN A 198 14.07 18.87 -11.48
CA ASN A 198 14.71 20.20 -11.46
C ASN A 198 13.90 21.27 -10.71
N SER A 199 12.68 20.96 -10.24
CA SER A 199 11.87 21.90 -9.47
C SER A 199 12.28 21.94 -8.01
N THR A 200 12.37 23.11 -7.41
CA THR A 200 12.55 23.33 -5.97
C THR A 200 11.23 23.57 -5.23
N SER A 201 10.13 23.78 -5.96
CA SER A 201 8.82 24.06 -5.39
C SER A 201 8.11 22.77 -4.98
N ASP A 202 7.33 22.81 -3.91
CA ASP A 202 6.50 21.66 -3.48
C ASP A 202 5.34 21.42 -4.44
N VAL A 203 4.80 22.48 -5.04
CA VAL A 203 3.67 22.43 -5.97
C VAL A 203 4.08 23.01 -7.31
N MET A 204 3.77 22.30 -8.38
CA MET A 204 3.95 22.80 -9.75
C MET A 204 2.64 22.72 -10.53
N LYS A 205 2.53 23.50 -11.61
CA LYS A 205 1.42 23.37 -12.57
C LYS A 205 1.85 22.52 -13.77
N VAL A 206 1.07 21.50 -14.06
CA VAL A 206 1.20 20.63 -15.24
C VAL A 206 -0.13 20.70 -15.99
N ASN A 207 -0.13 21.18 -17.22
CA ASN A 207 -1.36 21.37 -18.00
C ASN A 207 -2.47 22.09 -17.20
N PHE A 208 -2.11 23.20 -16.54
CA PHE A 208 -2.98 24.00 -15.65
C PHE A 208 -3.44 23.33 -14.36
N VAL A 209 -3.11 22.05 -14.13
CA VAL A 209 -3.46 21.33 -12.91
C VAL A 209 -2.33 21.45 -11.88
N LYS A 210 -2.67 21.79 -10.62
CA LYS A 210 -1.72 21.77 -9.51
C LYS A 210 -1.32 20.32 -9.21
N THR A 211 -0.02 20.08 -9.20
CA THR A 211 0.59 18.76 -9.00
C THR A 211 1.58 18.82 -7.84
N ASN A 212 1.58 17.84 -6.97
CA ASN A 212 2.53 17.72 -5.87
C ASN A 212 3.92 17.32 -6.43
N ALA A 213 4.80 18.30 -6.61
CA ALA A 213 6.14 18.08 -7.13
C ALA A 213 7.09 17.51 -6.06
N LYS A 214 6.91 17.88 -4.77
CA LYS A 214 7.69 17.34 -3.65
C LYS A 214 7.51 15.83 -3.56
N TRP A 215 6.27 15.35 -3.55
CA TRP A 215 5.94 13.93 -3.54
C TRP A 215 6.64 13.16 -4.66
N MET A 216 6.56 13.69 -5.88
CA MET A 216 7.17 13.04 -7.04
C MET A 216 8.69 12.99 -6.96
N ARG A 217 9.35 14.12 -6.58
CA ARG A 217 10.81 14.16 -6.44
C ARG A 217 11.31 13.16 -5.42
N GLU A 218 10.70 13.15 -4.26
CA GLU A 218 11.12 12.28 -3.16
C GLU A 218 10.92 10.80 -3.52
N HIS A 219 9.79 10.43 -4.12
CA HIS A 219 9.56 9.05 -4.57
C HIS A 219 10.47 8.64 -5.74
N PHE A 220 10.78 9.54 -6.68
CA PHE A 220 11.72 9.23 -7.76
C PHE A 220 13.15 9.03 -7.26
N SER A 221 13.52 9.74 -6.22
CA SER A 221 14.84 9.62 -5.59
C SER A 221 14.93 8.43 -4.62
N TYR A 222 13.81 7.95 -4.10
CA TYR A 222 13.78 6.88 -3.12
C TYR A 222 14.09 5.52 -3.75
N ASN A 223 15.06 4.82 -3.15
CA ASN A 223 15.40 3.46 -3.51
C ASN A 223 14.95 2.48 -2.41
N VAL A 224 13.80 1.89 -2.57
CA VAL A 224 13.20 0.95 -1.62
C VAL A 224 14.11 -0.23 -1.28
N ARG A 225 14.98 -0.66 -2.22
CA ARG A 225 15.90 -1.80 -2.02
C ARG A 225 17.00 -1.49 -1.01
N GLU A 226 17.44 -0.22 -0.91
CA GLU A 226 18.41 0.21 0.10
C GLU A 226 17.85 0.16 1.52
N ASP A 227 16.56 0.46 1.69
CA ASP A 227 15.91 0.35 2.98
C ASP A 227 15.52 -1.10 3.29
N LEU A 228 15.07 -1.91 2.31
CA LEU A 228 14.88 -3.36 2.48
C LEU A 228 16.14 -4.05 3.01
N ALA A 229 17.33 -3.62 2.54
CA ALA A 229 18.61 -4.17 3.02
C ALA A 229 18.91 -3.88 4.51
N LYS A 230 18.12 -3.03 5.16
CA LYS A 230 18.22 -2.73 6.61
C LYS A 230 17.18 -3.49 7.43
N VAL A 231 16.12 -4.00 6.80
CA VAL A 231 15.00 -4.68 7.46
C VAL A 231 15.46 -6.03 8.02
N THR A 232 15.25 -6.22 9.31
CA THR A 232 15.66 -7.43 10.06
C THR A 232 14.47 -8.25 10.55
N CYS A 233 13.27 -7.64 10.63
CA CYS A 233 12.06 -8.37 11.00
C CYS A 233 11.57 -9.29 9.87
N PRO A 234 10.71 -10.27 10.15
CA PRO A 234 10.06 -11.08 9.11
C PRO A 234 9.26 -10.23 8.12
N VAL A 235 9.33 -10.55 6.83
CA VAL A 235 8.64 -9.84 5.75
C VAL A 235 7.76 -10.79 4.96
N LEU A 236 6.51 -10.38 4.72
CA LEU A 236 5.60 -11.02 3.78
C LEU A 236 5.26 -10.05 2.65
N ALA A 237 5.47 -10.44 1.39
CA ALA A 237 5.07 -9.66 0.23
C ALA A 237 4.07 -10.43 -0.63
N ILE A 238 2.93 -9.81 -0.97
CA ILE A 238 1.89 -10.42 -1.79
C ILE A 238 1.47 -9.45 -2.91
N THR A 239 1.41 -9.96 -4.14
CA THR A 239 0.94 -9.20 -5.31
C THR A 239 0.05 -10.09 -6.17
N GLY A 240 -0.94 -9.53 -6.84
CA GLY A 240 -1.78 -10.25 -7.77
C GLY A 240 -1.10 -10.46 -9.12
N ALA A 241 -1.27 -11.63 -9.74
CA ALA A 241 -0.78 -11.91 -11.08
C ALA A 241 -1.43 -11.01 -12.16
N ARG A 242 -2.60 -10.45 -11.87
CA ARG A 242 -3.34 -9.53 -12.76
C ARG A 242 -3.16 -8.05 -12.39
N ASP A 243 -2.21 -7.76 -11.50
CA ASP A 243 -1.89 -6.38 -11.13
C ASP A 243 -1.04 -5.72 -12.22
N ILE A 244 -1.59 -4.70 -12.89
CA ILE A 244 -0.84 -3.92 -13.89
C ILE A 244 -0.12 -2.70 -13.28
N GLN A 245 -0.39 -2.37 -12.03
CA GLN A 245 0.20 -1.23 -11.34
C GLN A 245 1.47 -1.61 -10.57
N ALA A 246 1.49 -2.76 -9.91
CA ALA A 246 2.68 -3.36 -9.30
C ALA A 246 3.16 -4.56 -10.12
N ASN A 247 4.45 -4.84 -10.08
CA ASN A 247 5.05 -5.95 -10.82
C ASN A 247 5.14 -7.21 -9.94
N PRO A 248 4.37 -8.30 -10.22
CA PRO A 248 4.47 -9.53 -9.44
C PRO A 248 5.81 -10.24 -9.60
N GLU A 249 6.48 -10.08 -10.76
CA GLU A 249 7.73 -10.76 -11.06
C GLU A 249 8.91 -10.35 -10.17
N VAL A 250 8.87 -9.14 -9.59
CA VAL A 250 9.98 -8.68 -8.73
C VAL A 250 9.92 -9.27 -7.32
N LEU A 251 8.80 -9.91 -6.94
CA LEU A 251 8.68 -10.49 -5.59
C LEU A 251 9.68 -11.61 -5.34
N LYS A 252 10.06 -12.37 -6.36
CA LYS A 252 11.09 -13.42 -6.29
C LYS A 252 12.47 -12.90 -5.86
N ASP A 253 12.68 -11.60 -6.00
CA ASP A 253 13.93 -10.95 -5.60
C ASP A 253 13.90 -10.45 -4.14
N LEU A 254 12.75 -10.46 -3.47
CA LEU A 254 12.62 -10.00 -2.09
C LEU A 254 13.64 -10.63 -1.14
N PRO A 255 13.86 -11.97 -1.14
CA PRO A 255 14.84 -12.60 -0.24
C PRO A 255 16.28 -12.15 -0.47
N LYS A 256 16.60 -11.55 -1.62
CA LYS A 256 17.93 -11.00 -1.90
C LYS A 256 18.19 -9.66 -1.20
N TYR A 257 17.13 -8.94 -0.84
CA TYR A 257 17.24 -7.61 -0.27
C TYR A 257 17.03 -7.57 1.25
N VAL A 258 16.22 -8.46 1.81
CA VAL A 258 15.88 -8.45 3.23
C VAL A 258 16.89 -9.26 4.04
N LYS A 259 17.28 -8.75 5.23
CA LYS A 259 18.14 -9.50 6.17
C LYS A 259 17.37 -10.53 7.00
N GLY A 260 16.11 -10.23 7.29
CA GLY A 260 15.21 -11.11 8.03
C GLY A 260 14.65 -12.22 7.16
N GLU A 261 13.75 -13.00 7.74
CA GLU A 261 12.99 -14.01 7.01
C GLU A 261 12.07 -13.33 5.99
N ALA A 262 12.05 -13.80 4.75
CA ALA A 262 11.30 -13.19 3.66
C ALA A 262 10.43 -14.23 2.93
N HIS A 263 9.13 -14.00 2.97
CA HIS A 263 8.13 -14.78 2.25
C HIS A 263 7.48 -13.94 1.16
N PHE A 264 7.14 -14.55 0.04
CA PHE A 264 6.36 -13.88 -0.99
C PHE A 264 5.36 -14.84 -1.64
N CYS A 265 4.27 -14.26 -2.14
CA CYS A 265 3.22 -14.99 -2.86
C CYS A 265 2.67 -14.14 -4.00
N VAL A 266 2.43 -14.79 -5.16
CA VAL A 266 1.70 -14.19 -6.29
C VAL A 266 0.37 -14.90 -6.41
N ILE A 267 -0.73 -14.15 -6.29
CA ILE A 267 -2.10 -14.71 -6.31
C ILE A 267 -2.69 -14.55 -7.71
N GLU A 268 -3.07 -15.68 -8.35
CA GLU A 268 -3.44 -15.75 -9.76
C GLU A 268 -4.57 -14.78 -10.18
N ASN A 269 -5.69 -14.81 -9.55
CA ASN A 269 -6.86 -14.03 -9.96
C ASN A 269 -7.05 -12.76 -9.12
N MET A 270 -5.95 -12.14 -8.67
CA MET A 270 -5.98 -10.93 -7.87
C MET A 270 -5.48 -9.72 -8.67
N GLY A 271 -6.20 -8.59 -8.58
CA GLY A 271 -5.82 -7.29 -9.10
C GLY A 271 -5.14 -6.39 -8.06
N HIS A 272 -4.84 -5.14 -8.44
CA HIS A 272 -4.18 -4.15 -7.59
C HIS A 272 -4.95 -3.81 -6.30
N SER A 273 -6.26 -3.82 -6.36
CA SER A 273 -7.14 -3.57 -5.20
C SER A 273 -7.23 -4.74 -4.21
N CYS A 274 -6.40 -5.78 -4.39
CA CYS A 274 -6.45 -7.01 -3.59
C CYS A 274 -7.80 -7.75 -3.66
N LYS A 275 -8.52 -7.57 -4.75
CA LYS A 275 -9.81 -8.21 -5.03
C LYS A 275 -9.67 -9.26 -6.11
N MET A 276 -10.64 -10.20 -6.13
CA MET A 276 -10.71 -11.17 -7.21
C MET A 276 -11.12 -10.49 -8.52
N VAL A 277 -10.36 -10.73 -9.59
CA VAL A 277 -10.61 -10.22 -10.92
C VAL A 277 -10.57 -11.34 -11.96
N THR A 278 -11.48 -11.30 -12.94
CA THR A 278 -11.60 -12.34 -13.96
C THR A 278 -10.72 -12.11 -15.19
N GLN A 279 -10.26 -10.87 -15.37
CA GLN A 279 -9.43 -10.46 -16.49
C GLN A 279 -8.42 -9.39 -16.06
N THR A 280 -7.30 -9.30 -16.76
CA THR A 280 -6.34 -8.23 -16.58
C THR A 280 -6.85 -6.96 -17.21
N SER A 281 -6.83 -5.84 -16.48
CA SER A 281 -7.18 -4.53 -17.00
C SER A 281 -6.16 -4.03 -18.03
N THR A 282 -6.62 -3.15 -18.93
CA THR A 282 -5.75 -2.32 -19.76
C THR A 282 -5.55 -0.94 -19.11
N MET A 283 -4.58 -0.15 -19.56
CA MET A 283 -4.43 1.23 -19.12
C MET A 283 -5.66 2.11 -19.48
N PHE A 284 -6.48 1.70 -20.44
CA PHE A 284 -7.73 2.39 -20.79
C PHE A 284 -8.89 2.04 -19.87
N THR A 285 -8.93 0.82 -19.32
CA THR A 285 -10.07 0.30 -18.55
C THR A 285 -9.83 0.32 -17.04
N VAL A 286 -8.59 0.38 -16.59
CA VAL A 286 -8.18 0.18 -15.18
C VAL A 286 -8.99 1.01 -14.17
N LYS A 287 -9.28 2.27 -14.47
CA LYS A 287 -10.08 3.13 -13.56
C LYS A 287 -11.51 2.64 -13.40
N LYS A 288 -12.14 2.20 -14.52
CA LYS A 288 -13.50 1.67 -14.53
C LYS A 288 -13.54 0.32 -13.84
N ASP A 289 -12.56 -0.53 -14.11
CA ASP A 289 -12.47 -1.88 -13.56
C ASP A 289 -12.29 -1.81 -12.04
N ILE A 290 -11.34 -1.00 -11.54
CA ILE A 290 -11.15 -0.77 -10.10
C ILE A 290 -12.43 -0.21 -9.43
N ALA A 291 -13.15 0.71 -10.08
CA ALA A 291 -14.39 1.23 -9.53
C ALA A 291 -15.47 0.13 -9.39
N ALA A 292 -15.52 -0.81 -10.32
CA ALA A 292 -16.44 -1.96 -10.26
C ALA A 292 -16.08 -2.95 -9.13
N GLU A 293 -14.82 -2.97 -8.67
CA GLU A 293 -14.36 -3.84 -7.59
C GLU A 293 -14.82 -3.38 -6.19
N GLY A 294 -15.38 -2.18 -6.05
CA GLY A 294 -15.82 -1.61 -4.76
C GLY A 294 -16.83 -2.46 -3.99
N SER A 295 -17.68 -3.24 -4.70
CA SER A 295 -18.64 -4.16 -4.10
C SER A 295 -18.05 -5.51 -3.69
N LEU A 296 -16.82 -5.83 -4.13
CA LEU A 296 -16.19 -7.12 -3.88
C LEU A 296 -15.53 -7.17 -2.50
N THR A 297 -15.40 -8.37 -1.97
CA THR A 297 -14.59 -8.64 -0.77
C THR A 297 -13.11 -8.78 -1.14
N VAL A 298 -12.23 -8.66 -0.15
CA VAL A 298 -10.80 -8.99 -0.28
C VAL A 298 -10.66 -10.44 -0.77
N HIS A 299 -9.65 -10.69 -1.60
CA HIS A 299 -9.43 -12.00 -2.20
C HIS A 299 -9.25 -13.08 -1.12
N PRO A 300 -10.01 -14.22 -1.18
CA PRO A 300 -9.95 -15.25 -0.15
C PRO A 300 -8.54 -15.83 0.08
N GLU A 301 -7.78 -16.03 -0.99
CA GLU A 301 -6.40 -16.51 -0.90
C GLU A 301 -5.50 -15.49 -0.19
N LEU A 302 -5.70 -14.19 -0.40
CA LEU A 302 -4.97 -13.16 0.35
C LEU A 302 -5.26 -13.26 1.85
N VAL A 303 -6.52 -13.43 2.21
CA VAL A 303 -6.93 -13.61 3.62
C VAL A 303 -6.25 -14.84 4.21
N LEU A 304 -6.25 -15.96 3.49
CA LEU A 304 -5.59 -17.21 3.93
C LEU A 304 -4.08 -17.04 4.13
N GLN A 305 -3.39 -16.40 3.17
CA GLN A 305 -1.94 -16.17 3.25
C GLN A 305 -1.58 -15.24 4.42
N LEU A 306 -2.34 -14.18 4.62
CA LEU A 306 -2.19 -13.28 5.77
C LEU A 306 -2.40 -14.01 7.09
N GLU A 307 -3.50 -14.78 7.23
CA GLU A 307 -3.80 -15.53 8.45
C GLU A 307 -2.72 -16.55 8.77
N THR A 308 -2.30 -17.33 7.78
CA THR A 308 -1.27 -18.35 7.94
C THR A 308 0.03 -17.74 8.44
N TRP A 309 0.51 -16.67 7.78
CA TRP A 309 1.75 -16.01 8.16
C TRP A 309 1.66 -15.34 9.53
N LEU A 310 0.57 -14.63 9.81
CA LEU A 310 0.37 -13.94 11.08
C LEU A 310 0.28 -14.94 12.27
N ARG A 311 -0.42 -16.03 12.09
CA ARG A 311 -0.53 -17.06 13.15
C ARG A 311 0.80 -17.75 13.40
N SER A 312 1.57 -18.08 12.36
CA SER A 312 2.86 -18.77 12.52
C SER A 312 3.89 -17.91 13.26
N HIS A 313 3.84 -16.58 13.15
CA HIS A 313 4.83 -15.69 13.77
C HIS A 313 4.39 -15.08 15.11
N TYR A 314 3.09 -14.87 15.33
CA TYR A 314 2.63 -14.05 16.46
C TYR A 314 1.60 -14.69 17.38
N VAL A 315 1.05 -15.85 17.00
CA VAL A 315 0.09 -16.60 17.83
C VAL A 315 0.75 -17.86 18.36
N ASN A 316 0.96 -17.96 19.67
CA ASN A 316 1.54 -19.16 20.29
C ASN A 316 0.60 -20.36 20.11
N ASN A 317 1.09 -21.43 19.48
CA ASN A 317 0.38 -22.73 19.34
C ASN A 317 0.18 -23.49 20.65
N SER A 318 0.43 -22.88 21.81
CA SER A 318 0.39 -23.57 23.11
C SER A 318 -1.03 -23.88 23.64
N SER A 319 -2.10 -23.45 22.97
CA SER A 319 -3.48 -23.69 23.40
C SER A 319 -4.26 -24.75 22.60
N GLU A 320 -3.79 -25.16 21.41
CA GLU A 320 -4.51 -26.20 20.63
C GLU A 320 -4.07 -27.65 20.89
N GLN A 321 -2.97 -27.88 21.60
CA GLN A 321 -2.56 -29.25 21.97
C GLN A 321 -3.28 -29.86 23.21
N LYS A 322 -4.23 -29.14 23.81
CA LYS A 322 -4.96 -29.65 25.02
C LYS A 322 -6.37 -30.19 24.76
N VAL A 323 -6.78 -30.36 23.51
CA VAL A 323 -8.15 -30.86 23.20
C VAL A 323 -8.14 -32.20 22.44
N ILE A 324 -7.01 -32.88 22.31
CA ILE A 324 -6.97 -34.27 21.80
C ILE A 324 -6.21 -35.12 22.80
N LEU A 325 -6.90 -35.49 23.89
CA LEU A 325 -6.69 -36.70 24.67
C LEU A 325 -8.05 -37.12 25.25
#